data_772d8a2fe3ac5b3d7cde17423d23faa2
#
_entry.id   772d8a2fe3ac5b3d7cde17423d23faa2
#
_cell.length_a   1.000
_cell.length_b   1.000
_cell.length_c   1.000
_cell.angle_alpha   90.00
_cell.angle_beta   90.00
_cell.angle_gamma   90.00
#
_symmetry.space_group_name_H-M   'P 1'
#
loop_
_entity.id
_entity.type
_entity.pdbx_description
1 polymer ?
#
loop_
_entity_poly.entity_id
_entity_poly.type
_entity_poly.pdbx_seq_one_letter_code
_entity_poly.pdbx_strand_id
1 'polypeptide(L)'
;MDTGPWVALIDRSESRHKECVDWLKQFRGEIYSSEAVLTEVLYLLNFSFSAQSAALDFVLNGAVILVPSSVESLLAVKNLMEKYQDLPMDFADGSLVCIAQDLGIYDAVTFDKRHFGLYRVGKKPFSLMP
;
A
#
# COMPACT_ATOMS: atom_id res chain seq x y z
N MET A 1 2.86 0.58 -1.67
CA MET A 1 1.81 1.64 -1.73
C MET A 1 0.55 1.12 -1.08
N ASP A 2 0.02 1.90 -0.15
CA ASP A 2 -1.22 1.64 0.58
C ASP A 2 -2.45 2.04 -0.24
N THR A 3 -3.64 1.66 0.24
CA THR A 3 -4.93 1.84 -0.42
C THR A 3 -5.26 3.30 -0.73
N GLY A 4 -5.12 4.19 0.25
CA GLY A 4 -5.53 5.60 0.11
C GLY A 4 -4.88 6.32 -1.08
N PRO A 5 -3.55 6.35 -1.17
CA PRO A 5 -2.87 6.97 -2.31
C PRO A 5 -3.21 6.32 -3.65
N TRP A 6 -3.39 5.00 -3.69
CA TRP A 6 -3.76 4.31 -4.94
C TRP A 6 -5.14 4.74 -5.42
N VAL A 7 -6.13 4.77 -4.52
CA VAL A 7 -7.47 5.29 -4.83
C VAL A 7 -7.40 6.74 -5.29
N ALA A 8 -6.64 7.58 -4.58
CA ALA A 8 -6.49 9.00 -4.92
C ALA A 8 -5.86 9.24 -6.29
N LEU A 9 -4.96 8.37 -6.75
CA LEU A 9 -4.39 8.45 -8.09
C LEU A 9 -5.43 8.22 -9.18
N ILE A 10 -6.50 7.47 -8.89
CA ILE A 10 -7.51 7.08 -9.88
C ILE A 10 -8.76 7.95 -9.76
N ASP A 11 -9.25 8.18 -8.56
CA ASP A 11 -10.47 8.94 -8.30
C ASP A 11 -10.18 10.44 -8.23
N ARG A 12 -10.55 11.14 -9.31
CA ARG A 12 -10.35 12.59 -9.44
C ARG A 12 -11.12 13.41 -8.40
N SER A 13 -12.14 12.83 -7.78
CA SER A 13 -12.93 13.50 -6.74
C SER A 13 -12.25 13.48 -5.37
N GLU A 14 -11.23 12.66 -5.20
CA GLU A 14 -10.46 12.63 -3.95
C GLU A 14 -9.70 13.93 -3.72
N SER A 15 -9.80 14.45 -2.49
CA SER A 15 -9.18 15.74 -2.14
C SER A 15 -7.66 15.75 -2.35
N ARG A 16 -7.00 14.60 -2.23
CA ARG A 16 -5.55 14.45 -2.41
C ARG A 16 -5.14 13.93 -3.79
N HIS A 17 -6.08 13.90 -4.75
CA HIS A 17 -5.80 13.39 -6.10
C HIS A 17 -4.61 14.12 -6.74
N LYS A 18 -4.67 15.46 -6.78
CA LYS A 18 -3.61 16.26 -7.41
C LYS A 18 -2.24 16.03 -6.75
N GLU A 19 -2.20 16.00 -5.43
CA GLU A 19 -0.96 15.74 -4.68
C GLU A 19 -0.34 14.40 -5.06
N CYS A 20 -1.15 13.35 -5.13
CA CYS A 20 -0.68 12.01 -5.50
C CYS A 20 -0.21 11.94 -6.94
N VAL A 21 -0.93 12.57 -7.87
CA VAL A 21 -0.54 12.62 -9.29
C VAL A 21 0.79 13.37 -9.45
N ASP A 22 0.94 14.52 -8.80
CA ASP A 22 2.18 15.31 -8.86
C ASP A 22 3.36 14.53 -8.26
N TRP A 23 3.13 13.84 -7.14
CA TRP A 23 4.13 12.95 -6.54
C TRP A 23 4.54 11.85 -7.52
N LEU A 24 3.57 11.14 -8.11
CA LEU A 24 3.86 10.02 -9.02
C LEU A 24 4.66 10.46 -10.24
N LYS A 25 4.36 11.64 -10.79
CA LYS A 25 5.10 12.21 -11.94
C LYS A 25 6.57 12.44 -11.63
N GLN A 26 6.90 12.76 -10.39
CA GLN A 26 8.27 13.05 -9.96
C GLN A 26 8.99 11.82 -9.43
N PHE A 27 8.24 10.82 -8.96
CA PHE A 27 8.81 9.61 -8.37
C PHE A 27 9.60 8.83 -9.40
N ARG A 28 10.77 8.35 -8.98
CA ARG A 28 11.63 7.46 -9.77
C ARG A 28 11.94 6.23 -8.93
N GLY A 29 11.59 5.06 -9.44
CA GLY A 29 11.77 3.80 -8.74
C GLY A 29 10.61 2.84 -8.99
N GLU A 30 10.59 1.77 -8.24
CA GLU A 30 9.55 0.75 -8.32
C GLU A 30 8.57 0.90 -7.15
N ILE A 31 7.30 0.70 -7.42
CA ILE A 31 6.23 0.75 -6.41
C ILE A 31 5.71 -0.66 -6.21
N TYR A 32 5.75 -1.12 -4.97
CA TYR A 32 5.27 -2.46 -4.58
C TYR A 32 3.97 -2.34 -3.79
N SER A 33 3.11 -3.33 -3.93
CA SER A 33 1.90 -3.48 -3.13
C SER A 33 1.51 -4.96 -3.00
N SER A 34 0.35 -5.22 -2.42
CA SER A 34 -0.17 -6.56 -2.21
C SER A 34 -1.55 -6.74 -2.80
N GLU A 35 -1.98 -8.00 -3.01
CA GLU A 35 -3.35 -8.28 -3.42
C GLU A 35 -4.37 -7.88 -2.35
N ALA A 36 -4.00 -7.92 -1.07
CA ALA A 36 -4.85 -7.44 0.01
C ALA A 36 -5.17 -5.94 -0.16
N VAL A 37 -4.17 -5.13 -0.48
CA VAL A 37 -4.37 -3.70 -0.78
C VAL A 37 -5.19 -3.53 -2.06
N LEU A 38 -4.89 -4.28 -3.12
CA LEU A 38 -5.67 -4.22 -4.36
C LEU A 38 -7.15 -4.53 -4.12
N THR A 39 -7.46 -5.51 -3.27
CA THR A 39 -8.84 -5.83 -2.90
C THR A 39 -9.56 -4.64 -2.28
N GLU A 40 -8.91 -3.93 -1.37
CA GLU A 40 -9.46 -2.72 -0.77
C GLU A 40 -9.65 -1.59 -1.80
N VAL A 41 -8.67 -1.39 -2.67
CA VAL A 41 -8.74 -0.40 -3.75
C VAL A 41 -9.94 -0.66 -4.64
N LEU A 42 -10.11 -1.90 -5.10
CA LEU A 42 -11.23 -2.28 -5.97
C LEU A 42 -12.59 -2.14 -5.26
N TYR A 43 -12.62 -2.42 -3.96
CA TYR A 43 -13.83 -2.21 -3.15
C TYR A 43 -14.20 -0.72 -3.09
N LEU A 44 -13.24 0.15 -2.81
CA LEU A 44 -13.48 1.60 -2.73
C LEU A 44 -13.82 2.22 -4.08
N LEU A 45 -13.38 1.62 -5.18
CA LEU A 45 -13.67 2.08 -6.54
C LEU A 45 -14.88 1.37 -7.17
N ASN A 46 -15.70 0.66 -6.39
CA ASN A 46 -16.79 -0.14 -6.92
C ASN A 46 -17.96 0.66 -7.51
N PHE A 47 -17.94 1.98 -7.36
CA PHE A 47 -18.92 2.88 -7.99
C PHE A 47 -18.74 2.99 -9.51
N SER A 48 -17.60 2.54 -10.06
CA SER A 48 -17.28 2.65 -11.49
C SER A 48 -16.37 1.51 -11.93
N PHE A 49 -16.81 0.69 -12.87
CA PHE A 49 -15.95 -0.33 -13.48
C PHE A 49 -14.74 0.31 -14.17
N SER A 50 -14.92 1.47 -14.79
CA SER A 50 -13.80 2.21 -15.42
C SER A 50 -12.73 2.56 -14.41
N ALA A 51 -13.11 2.97 -13.19
CA ALA A 51 -12.16 3.23 -12.11
C ALA A 51 -11.46 1.95 -11.64
N GLN A 52 -12.19 0.86 -11.47
CA GLN A 52 -11.61 -0.45 -11.11
C GLN A 52 -10.64 -0.93 -12.19
N SER A 53 -11.01 -0.80 -13.46
CA SER A 53 -10.17 -1.15 -14.60
C SER A 53 -8.86 -0.35 -14.60
N ALA A 54 -8.94 0.95 -14.31
CA ALA A 54 -7.75 1.81 -14.20
C ALA A 54 -6.82 1.35 -13.07
N ALA A 55 -7.37 0.91 -11.93
CA ALA A 55 -6.56 0.37 -10.84
C ALA A 55 -5.83 -0.91 -11.25
N LEU A 56 -6.50 -1.80 -11.96
CA LEU A 56 -5.89 -3.02 -12.49
C LEU A 56 -4.82 -2.72 -13.54
N ASP A 57 -5.03 -1.70 -14.36
CA ASP A 57 -4.05 -1.27 -15.36
C ASP A 57 -2.72 -0.83 -14.73
N PHE A 58 -2.74 -0.27 -13.53
CA PHE A 58 -1.51 0.06 -12.79
C PHE A 58 -0.64 -1.18 -12.59
N VAL A 59 -1.26 -2.32 -12.31
CA VAL A 59 -0.54 -3.59 -12.17
C VAL A 59 -0.14 -4.15 -13.54
N LEU A 60 -1.07 -4.17 -14.49
CA LEU A 60 -0.85 -4.75 -15.81
C LEU A 60 0.23 -4.01 -16.60
N ASN A 61 0.36 -2.71 -16.38
CA ASN A 61 1.38 -1.86 -17.02
C ASN A 61 2.70 -1.81 -16.25
N GLY A 62 2.78 -2.45 -15.09
CA GLY A 62 4.00 -2.48 -14.27
C GLY A 62 4.22 -1.24 -13.41
N ALA A 63 3.26 -0.31 -13.33
CA ALA A 63 3.37 0.86 -12.45
C ALA A 63 3.34 0.46 -10.98
N VAL A 64 2.60 -0.60 -10.64
CA VAL A 64 2.59 -1.22 -9.32
C VAL A 64 2.92 -2.70 -9.47
N ILE A 65 3.89 -3.17 -8.71
CA ILE A 65 4.32 -4.56 -8.68
C ILE A 65 3.65 -5.24 -7.49
N LEU A 66 2.80 -6.23 -7.76
CA LEU A 66 2.20 -7.03 -6.70
C LEU A 66 3.18 -8.11 -6.23
N VAL A 67 3.40 -8.17 -4.93
CA VAL A 67 4.19 -9.22 -4.31
C VAL A 67 3.22 -10.31 -3.83
N PRO A 68 3.32 -11.54 -4.35
CA PRO A 68 2.38 -12.60 -4.00
C PRO A 68 2.57 -13.05 -2.55
N SER A 69 1.48 -13.48 -1.92
CA SER A 69 1.52 -14.12 -0.61
C SER A 69 2.00 -15.57 -0.72
N SER A 70 2.61 -16.05 0.35
CA SER A 70 2.99 -17.44 0.55
C SER A 70 2.58 -17.89 1.96
N VAL A 71 2.68 -19.18 2.26
CA VAL A 71 2.43 -19.66 3.63
C VAL A 71 3.39 -19.00 4.62
N GLU A 72 4.65 -18.84 4.22
CA GLU A 72 5.68 -18.18 5.04
C GLU A 72 5.34 -16.69 5.26
N SER A 73 4.91 -15.97 4.23
CA SER A 73 4.53 -14.58 4.38
C SER A 73 3.26 -14.40 5.22
N LEU A 74 2.31 -15.33 5.14
CA LEU A 74 1.11 -15.30 6.00
C LEU A 74 1.48 -15.51 7.47
N LEU A 75 2.43 -16.38 7.77
CA LEU A 75 2.93 -16.53 9.14
C LEU A 75 3.60 -15.25 9.63
N ALA A 76 4.43 -14.63 8.79
CA ALA A 76 5.08 -13.36 9.12
C ALA A 76 4.04 -12.24 9.37
N VAL A 77 3.00 -12.16 8.55
CA VAL A 77 1.91 -11.18 8.74
C VAL A 77 1.16 -11.45 10.04
N LYS A 78 0.85 -12.71 10.33
CA LYS A 78 0.21 -13.08 11.60
C LYS A 78 1.02 -12.60 12.80
N ASN A 79 2.33 -12.80 12.77
CA ASN A 79 3.23 -12.36 13.84
C ASN A 79 3.27 -10.84 13.97
N LEU A 80 3.23 -10.11 12.85
CA LEU A 80 3.15 -8.64 12.83
C LEU A 80 1.83 -8.15 13.43
N MET A 81 0.70 -8.76 13.06
CA MET A 81 -0.61 -8.42 13.58
C MET A 81 -0.68 -8.65 15.09
N GLU A 82 -0.05 -9.72 15.60
CA GLU A 82 0.07 -9.98 17.02
C GLU A 82 0.92 -8.89 17.71
N LYS A 83 2.08 -8.57 17.15
CA LYS A 83 2.98 -7.54 17.67
C LYS A 83 2.31 -6.18 17.78
N TYR A 84 1.48 -5.81 16.80
CA TYR A 84 0.82 -4.51 16.72
C TYR A 84 -0.68 -4.58 17.03
N GLN A 85 -1.13 -5.59 17.77
CA GLN A 85 -2.57 -5.79 18.04
C GLN A 85 -3.24 -4.62 18.75
N ASP A 86 -2.48 -3.83 19.50
CA ASP A 86 -3.01 -2.67 20.21
C ASP A 86 -3.26 -1.46 19.31
N LEU A 87 -2.74 -1.46 18.06
CA LEU A 87 -2.87 -0.33 17.15
C LEU A 87 -4.20 -0.24 16.38
N PRO A 88 -5.02 -1.24 16.05
CA PRO A 88 -4.72 -2.59 15.57
C PRO A 88 -4.22 -2.60 14.11
N MET A 89 -3.23 -3.42 13.81
CA MET A 89 -2.77 -3.66 12.44
C MET A 89 -3.77 -4.57 11.72
N ASP A 90 -4.28 -4.16 10.57
CA ASP A 90 -5.07 -5.03 9.72
C ASP A 90 -4.20 -5.88 8.79
N PHE A 91 -4.82 -6.81 8.04
CA PHE A 91 -4.08 -7.70 7.15
C PHE A 91 -3.39 -6.98 6.01
N ALA A 92 -4.02 -5.96 5.43
CA ALA A 92 -3.43 -5.18 4.35
C ALA A 92 -2.18 -4.45 4.83
N ASP A 93 -2.24 -3.79 5.98
CA ASP A 93 -1.07 -3.15 6.62
C ASP A 93 0.04 -4.14 6.87
N GLY A 94 -0.30 -5.29 7.48
CA GLY A 94 0.65 -6.35 7.77
C GLY A 94 1.34 -6.87 6.52
N SER A 95 0.60 -7.01 5.42
CA SER A 95 1.15 -7.44 4.14
C SER A 95 2.18 -6.44 3.59
N LEU A 96 1.91 -5.15 3.73
CA LEU A 96 2.85 -4.11 3.28
C LEU A 96 4.11 -4.06 4.14
N VAL A 97 3.97 -4.18 5.45
CA VAL A 97 5.15 -4.23 6.35
C VAL A 97 6.00 -5.47 6.05
N CYS A 98 5.36 -6.62 5.82
CA CYS A 98 6.05 -7.85 5.45
C CYS A 98 6.85 -7.68 4.15
N ILE A 99 6.23 -7.12 3.11
CA ILE A 99 6.91 -6.81 1.84
C ILE A 99 8.10 -5.89 2.07
N ALA A 100 7.92 -4.84 2.86
CA ALA A 100 8.99 -3.89 3.17
C ALA A 100 10.16 -4.58 3.87
N GLN A 101 9.90 -5.47 4.82
CA GLN A 101 10.94 -6.24 5.50
C GLN A 101 11.69 -7.16 4.54
N ASP A 102 10.95 -7.89 3.69
CA ASP A 102 11.54 -8.85 2.75
C ASP A 102 12.41 -8.19 1.70
N LEU A 103 12.01 -7.01 1.23
CA LEU A 103 12.70 -6.28 0.16
C LEU A 103 13.68 -5.21 0.68
N GLY A 104 13.72 -4.98 1.99
CA GLY A 104 14.56 -3.94 2.56
C GLY A 104 14.13 -2.53 2.18
N ILE A 105 12.83 -2.28 2.09
CA ILE A 105 12.25 -0.99 1.70
C ILE A 105 11.84 -0.23 2.97
N TYR A 106 12.21 1.04 3.05
CA TYR A 106 11.91 1.91 4.18
C TYR A 106 10.94 3.03 3.84
N ASP A 107 10.55 3.15 2.57
CA ASP A 107 9.60 4.17 2.11
C ASP A 107 8.20 3.58 2.01
N ALA A 108 7.20 4.27 2.54
CA ALA A 108 5.80 3.89 2.44
C ALA A 108 4.97 5.02 1.85
N VAL A 109 4.19 4.69 0.83
CA VAL A 109 3.24 5.61 0.22
C VAL A 109 1.90 5.37 0.88
N THR A 110 1.52 6.24 1.81
CA THR A 110 0.32 6.09 2.64
C THR A 110 -0.19 7.43 3.15
N PHE A 111 -1.48 7.53 3.40
CA PHE A 111 -2.08 8.66 4.12
C PHE A 111 -2.18 8.39 5.62
N ASP A 112 -2.02 7.15 6.03
CA ASP A 112 -2.12 6.74 7.44
C ASP A 112 -0.81 6.98 8.17
N LYS A 113 -0.55 8.24 8.48
CA LYS A 113 0.66 8.66 9.20
C LYS A 113 0.70 8.12 10.63
N ARG A 114 -0.47 7.90 11.23
CA ARG A 114 -0.56 7.42 12.62
C ARG A 114 -0.03 6.00 12.74
N HIS A 115 -0.59 5.06 11.97
CA HIS A 115 -0.19 3.64 12.06
C HIS A 115 1.17 3.39 11.43
N PHE A 116 1.40 3.85 10.20
CA PHE A 116 2.69 3.66 9.54
C PHE A 116 3.83 4.43 10.21
N GLY A 117 3.53 5.50 10.94
CA GLY A 117 4.51 6.16 11.78
C GLY A 117 4.98 5.31 12.96
N LEU A 118 4.20 4.32 13.39
CA LEU A 118 4.50 3.43 14.49
C LEU A 118 5.06 2.06 14.04
N TYR A 119 4.71 1.59 12.84
CA TYR A 119 5.26 0.36 12.30
C TYR A 119 6.77 0.50 12.04
N ARG A 120 7.48 -0.61 12.06
CA ARG A 120 8.92 -0.64 11.85
C ARG A 120 9.31 -1.70 10.82
N VAL A 121 10.32 -1.39 10.02
CA VAL A 121 11.00 -2.36 9.16
C VAL A 121 12.23 -2.85 9.94
N GLY A 122 12.11 -4.02 10.56
CA GLY A 122 13.04 -4.43 11.59
C GLY A 122 12.96 -3.46 12.77
N LYS A 123 14.00 -2.64 12.98
CA LYS A 123 14.04 -1.60 14.04
C LYS A 123 13.89 -0.18 13.49
N LYS A 124 13.82 -0.01 12.17
CA LYS A 124 13.83 1.31 11.53
C LYS A 124 12.42 1.80 11.24
N PRO A 125 12.15 3.11 11.39
CA PRO A 125 10.88 3.69 11.01
C PRO A 125 10.72 3.77 9.49
N PHE A 126 9.47 3.88 9.03
CA PHE A 126 9.18 4.22 7.65
C PHE A 126 9.39 5.73 7.39
N SER A 127 9.88 6.03 6.20
CA SER A 127 9.77 7.36 5.59
C SER A 127 8.44 7.41 4.83
N LEU A 128 7.55 8.32 5.20
CA LEU A 128 6.19 8.38 4.66
C LEU A 128 6.07 9.41 3.55
N MET A 129 5.38 9.03 2.45
CA MET A 129 5.10 9.88 1.29
C MET A 129 3.66 9.65 0.78
N PRO A 130 3.07 10.49 0.01
CA PRO A 130 3.62 11.70 -0.57
C PRO A 130 3.93 12.79 0.44
#